data_cb6d380822b023a65bcc0a7c05f79ea2
#
_entry.id   cb6d380822b023a65bcc0a7c05f79ea2
#
_cell.length_a   1.000
_cell.length_b   1.000
_cell.length_c   1.000
_cell.angle_alpha   90.00
_cell.angle_beta   90.00
_cell.angle_gamma   90.00
#
_symmetry.space_group_name_H-M   'P 1'
#
loop_
_entity.id
_entity.type
_entity.pdbx_description
1 polymer ?
#
loop_
_entity_poly.entity_id
_entity_poly.type
_entity_poly.pdbx_seq_one_letter_code
_entity_poly.pdbx_strand_id
1 'polypeptide(L)'
;LYANANLPNGSTLEQMNTLMKRMETYLSRFKEIRQFHTSIYSPRRASMQIYFKKEARNSGFPYTLKANMISKALELGGGSWGIYGLQDQGFSNDVRESAGSYRIRMYGYNYDELYEWAEKLKAKLLTHRRIKEVLINSEFSWWKDDYQEFYFNLNKSRMAQADILPIDLFASIRPVFGKDIYAGTIVVDNETEKLKLSSRQSKEFDIWSMQYVPQTIRDKSYKLSELAIVEKSQTPQQIAKVNQQYRLCLQYEYIGASSQGEKIQKRELREFNKILPMGYTAKAEK
;
A
#
# COMPACT_ATOMS: atom_id res chain seq x y z
N LEU A 1 -1.84 14.26 24.34
CA LEU A 1 -2.69 14.22 23.16
C LEU A 1 -1.90 13.63 22.01
N TYR A 2 -2.52 12.78 21.22
CA TYR A 2 -1.89 12.10 20.09
C TYR A 2 -2.64 12.41 18.81
N ALA A 3 -1.91 12.57 17.71
CA ALA A 3 -2.48 12.66 16.37
C ALA A 3 -1.75 11.69 15.43
N ASN A 4 -2.49 10.85 14.75
CA ASN A 4 -1.97 9.96 13.71
C ASN A 4 -2.43 10.47 12.35
N ALA A 5 -1.55 10.41 11.37
CA ALA A 5 -1.85 10.70 9.98
C ALA A 5 -1.57 9.47 9.13
N ASN A 6 -2.50 9.13 8.22
CA ASN A 6 -2.30 8.09 7.23
C ASN A 6 -2.58 8.64 5.84
N LEU A 7 -1.66 8.39 4.91
CA LEU A 7 -1.80 8.73 3.50
C LEU A 7 -2.14 7.47 2.67
N PRO A 8 -2.79 7.63 1.50
CA PRO A 8 -3.10 6.52 0.62
C PRO A 8 -1.84 5.84 0.07
N ASN A 9 -2.02 4.65 -0.52
CA ASN A 9 -0.96 3.94 -1.22
C ASN A 9 -0.40 4.78 -2.37
N GLY A 10 0.92 4.70 -2.59
CA GLY A 10 1.61 5.50 -3.61
C GLY A 10 2.06 6.89 -3.13
N SER A 11 1.74 7.29 -1.89
CA SER A 11 2.24 8.54 -1.33
C SER A 11 3.75 8.48 -1.09
N THR A 12 4.40 9.65 -1.19
CA THR A 12 5.84 9.78 -0.96
C THR A 12 6.13 10.22 0.48
N LEU A 13 7.37 9.96 0.94
CA LEU A 13 7.82 10.44 2.25
C LEU A 13 7.79 11.98 2.32
N GLU A 14 8.05 12.66 1.20
CA GLU A 14 8.01 14.11 1.11
C GLU A 14 6.58 14.67 1.29
N GLN A 15 5.58 13.99 0.72
CA GLN A 15 4.17 14.34 0.92
C GLN A 15 3.76 14.19 2.39
N MET A 16 4.14 13.08 3.05
CA MET A 16 3.89 12.89 4.47
C MET A 16 4.59 13.96 5.31
N ASN A 17 5.86 14.26 5.03
CA ASN A 17 6.62 15.30 5.73
C ASN A 17 5.97 16.67 5.55
N THR A 18 5.52 17.01 4.35
CA THR A 18 4.83 18.28 4.07
C THR A 18 3.51 18.37 4.84
N LEU A 19 2.74 17.30 4.90
CA LEU A 19 1.49 17.22 5.65
C LEU A 19 1.74 17.45 7.15
N MET A 20 2.73 16.74 7.71
CA MET A 20 3.08 16.88 9.13
C MET A 20 3.62 18.25 9.46
N LYS A 21 4.48 18.86 8.63
CA LYS A 21 4.98 20.22 8.80
C LYS A 21 3.86 21.27 8.85
N ARG A 22 2.81 21.12 8.05
CA ARG A 22 1.66 22.01 8.09
C ARG A 22 0.94 21.94 9.45
N MET A 23 0.78 20.74 10.00
CA MET A 23 0.21 20.56 11.34
C MET A 23 1.13 21.12 12.42
N GLU A 24 2.44 20.89 12.34
CA GLU A 24 3.45 21.43 13.25
C GLU A 24 3.43 22.97 13.27
N THR A 25 3.42 23.60 12.09
CA THR A 25 3.32 25.05 11.95
C THR A 25 2.03 25.60 12.57
N TYR A 26 0.94 24.85 12.50
CA TYR A 26 -0.28 25.22 13.17
C TYR A 26 -0.16 25.12 14.69
N LEU A 27 0.41 24.04 15.20
CA LEU A 27 0.58 23.79 16.64
C LEU A 27 1.59 24.74 17.29
N SER A 28 2.60 25.20 16.59
CA SER A 28 3.60 26.13 17.11
C SER A 28 3.02 27.50 17.50
N ARG A 29 1.78 27.81 17.10
CA ARG A 29 1.08 29.05 17.48
C ARG A 29 0.57 29.04 18.91
N PHE A 30 0.45 27.86 19.53
CA PHE A 30 -0.13 27.71 20.86
C PHE A 30 0.95 27.73 21.94
N LYS A 31 0.96 28.77 22.78
CA LYS A 31 1.94 28.96 23.86
C LYS A 31 1.79 27.93 25.01
N GLU A 32 0.65 27.30 25.14
CA GLU A 32 0.27 26.30 26.13
C GLU A 32 0.91 24.93 25.86
N ILE A 33 1.34 24.70 24.64
CA ILE A 33 2.10 23.50 24.25
C ILE A 33 3.53 23.66 24.78
N ARG A 34 4.02 22.64 25.51
CA ARG A 34 5.40 22.59 25.95
C ARG A 34 6.33 22.13 24.84
N GLN A 35 5.95 21.04 24.19
CA GLN A 35 6.63 20.45 23.04
C GLN A 35 5.70 19.49 22.32
N PHE A 36 5.99 19.20 21.08
CA PHE A 36 5.43 18.07 20.35
C PHE A 36 6.56 17.24 19.72
N HIS A 37 6.30 15.97 19.54
CA HIS A 37 7.22 15.03 18.90
C HIS A 37 6.53 14.36 17.73
N THR A 38 7.09 14.52 16.54
CA THR A 38 6.58 13.92 15.30
C THR A 38 7.47 12.77 14.86
N SER A 39 6.88 11.63 14.61
CA SER A 39 7.54 10.43 14.07
C SER A 39 6.90 10.04 12.75
N ILE A 40 7.69 10.00 11.68
CA ILE A 40 7.27 9.53 10.38
C ILE A 40 7.83 8.11 10.21
N TYR A 41 6.96 7.11 10.28
CA TYR A 41 7.35 5.69 10.20
C TYR A 41 7.50 5.21 8.76
N SER A 42 6.70 5.77 7.87
CA SER A 42 6.68 5.41 6.45
C SER A 42 6.03 6.53 5.64
N PRO A 43 6.09 6.50 4.30
CA PRO A 43 5.35 7.43 3.44
C PRO A 43 3.85 7.48 3.73
N ARG A 44 3.31 6.41 4.34
CA ARG A 44 1.88 6.26 4.59
C ARG A 44 1.46 6.52 6.03
N ARG A 45 2.40 6.54 6.98
CA ARG A 45 2.06 6.59 8.40
C ARG A 45 2.98 7.49 9.18
N ALA A 46 2.39 8.43 9.89
CA ALA A 46 3.07 9.29 10.86
C ALA A 46 2.26 9.42 12.15
N SER A 47 2.93 9.73 13.23
CA SER A 47 2.29 10.07 14.50
C SER A 47 2.91 11.33 15.09
N MET A 48 2.12 12.03 15.86
CA MET A 48 2.53 13.22 16.62
C MET A 48 2.05 13.07 18.06
N GLN A 49 2.94 13.30 18.98
CA GLN A 49 2.65 13.34 20.41
C GLN A 49 2.81 14.75 20.92
N ILE A 50 1.79 15.28 21.61
CA ILE A 50 1.73 16.67 22.08
C ILE A 50 1.73 16.69 23.60
N TYR A 51 2.65 17.46 24.16
CA TYR A 51 2.83 17.64 25.59
C TYR A 51 2.47 19.06 25.97
N PHE A 52 1.65 19.20 27.02
CA PHE A 52 1.19 20.47 27.54
C PHE A 52 2.08 21.01 28.66
N LYS A 53 2.11 22.30 28.86
CA LYS A 53 2.66 22.93 30.07
C LYS A 53 1.81 22.54 31.28
N LYS A 54 2.41 22.61 32.49
CA LYS A 54 1.75 22.16 33.73
C LYS A 54 0.41 22.90 33.95
N GLU A 55 0.39 24.20 33.70
CA GLU A 55 -0.77 25.05 33.90
C GLU A 55 -1.91 24.72 32.92
N ALA A 56 -1.56 24.36 31.70
CA ALA A 56 -2.52 24.06 30.63
C ALA A 56 -3.05 22.61 30.70
N ARG A 57 -2.29 21.68 31.30
CA ARG A 57 -2.61 20.27 31.30
C ARG A 57 -3.96 19.92 31.93
N ASN A 58 -4.30 20.59 33.04
CA ASN A 58 -5.52 20.35 33.81
C ASN A 58 -6.62 21.39 33.52
N SER A 59 -6.41 22.26 32.54
CA SER A 59 -7.41 23.23 32.08
C SER A 59 -8.30 22.66 30.97
N GLY A 60 -9.25 23.41 30.50
CA GLY A 60 -10.05 23.06 29.29
C GLY A 60 -9.28 23.11 27.98
N PHE A 61 -8.05 23.66 28.00
CA PHE A 61 -7.25 23.87 26.79
C PHE A 61 -6.97 22.59 25.98
N PRO A 62 -6.61 21.41 26.57
CA PRO A 62 -6.40 20.17 25.80
C PRO A 62 -7.60 19.78 24.95
N TYR A 63 -8.82 19.96 25.44
CA TYR A 63 -10.06 19.66 24.70
C TYR A 63 -10.33 20.68 23.59
N THR A 64 -10.09 21.97 23.87
CA THR A 64 -10.17 23.03 22.85
C THR A 64 -9.14 22.82 21.75
N LEU A 65 -7.89 22.48 22.11
CA LEU A 65 -6.86 22.17 21.13
C LEU A 65 -7.24 20.95 20.28
N LYS A 66 -7.80 19.91 20.91
CA LYS A 66 -8.27 18.72 20.18
C LYS A 66 -9.31 19.11 19.13
N ALA A 67 -10.32 19.91 19.48
CA ALA A 67 -11.34 20.36 18.54
C ALA A 67 -10.73 21.19 17.40
N ASN A 68 -9.80 22.09 17.70
CA ASN A 68 -9.09 22.88 16.72
C ASN A 68 -8.22 22.03 15.79
N MET A 69 -7.56 21.00 16.32
CA MET A 69 -6.77 20.04 15.54
C MET A 69 -7.66 19.23 14.60
N ILE A 70 -8.85 18.82 15.05
CA ILE A 70 -9.82 18.12 14.20
C ILE A 70 -10.21 19.00 13.01
N SER A 71 -10.58 20.26 13.28
CA SER A 71 -10.91 21.22 12.21
C SER A 71 -9.74 21.44 11.26
N LYS A 72 -8.53 21.57 11.79
CA LYS A 72 -7.32 21.71 10.97
C LYS A 72 -7.00 20.46 10.15
N ALA A 73 -7.17 19.28 10.72
CA ALA A 73 -6.97 18.01 10.02
C ALA A 73 -7.93 17.84 8.84
N LEU A 74 -9.20 18.23 9.02
CA LEU A 74 -10.20 18.23 7.94
C LEU A 74 -9.88 19.25 6.84
N GLU A 75 -9.38 20.45 7.22
CA GLU A 75 -8.93 21.47 6.27
C GLU A 75 -7.72 21.02 5.44
N LEU A 76 -6.76 20.33 6.07
CA LEU A 76 -5.54 19.86 5.40
C LEU A 76 -5.85 18.83 4.32
N GLY A 77 -6.85 17.97 4.52
CA GLY A 77 -7.24 16.93 3.57
C GLY A 77 -6.10 15.96 3.22
N GLY A 78 -6.24 15.29 2.09
CA GLY A 78 -5.18 14.44 1.48
C GLY A 78 -4.89 13.12 2.18
N GLY A 79 -5.40 12.92 3.39
CA GLY A 79 -5.21 11.70 4.19
C GLY A 79 -6.21 11.58 5.31
N SER A 80 -6.15 10.47 6.04
CA SER A 80 -6.95 10.26 7.24
C SER A 80 -6.17 10.64 8.50
N TRP A 81 -6.90 11.19 9.47
CA TRP A 81 -6.38 11.62 10.76
C TRP A 81 -7.10 10.91 11.90
N GLY A 82 -6.34 10.51 12.90
CA GLY A 82 -6.85 10.04 14.18
C GLY A 82 -6.33 10.93 15.31
N ILE A 83 -7.21 11.52 16.13
CA ILE A 83 -6.83 12.40 17.25
C ILE A 83 -7.44 11.85 18.53
N TYR A 84 -6.60 11.51 19.52
CA TYR A 84 -7.00 10.80 20.74
C TYR A 84 -6.04 11.06 21.91
N GLY A 85 -6.32 10.49 23.06
CA GLY A 85 -5.46 10.53 24.24
C GLY A 85 -5.90 11.52 25.32
N LEU A 86 -7.15 11.97 25.28
CA LEU A 86 -7.87 12.59 26.38
C LEU A 86 -8.92 11.60 26.93
N GLN A 87 -9.63 11.98 28.00
CA GLN A 87 -10.66 11.12 28.61
C GLN A 87 -11.96 11.05 27.82
N ASP A 88 -12.05 11.74 26.70
CA ASP A 88 -13.19 11.74 25.79
C ASP A 88 -13.00 10.78 24.62
N GLN A 89 -14.05 10.62 23.80
CA GLN A 89 -14.02 9.81 22.59
C GLN A 89 -12.97 10.34 21.60
N GLY A 90 -12.11 9.45 21.08
CA GLY A 90 -11.18 9.75 20.01
C GLY A 90 -11.91 10.16 18.74
N PHE A 91 -11.25 10.97 17.91
CA PHE A 91 -11.70 11.31 16.58
C PHE A 91 -10.93 10.48 15.54
N SER A 92 -11.63 10.01 14.52
CA SER A 92 -11.02 9.46 13.31
C SER A 92 -11.91 9.77 12.10
N ASN A 93 -11.30 10.26 11.03
CA ASN A 93 -11.95 10.38 9.72
C ASN A 93 -11.45 9.31 8.74
N ASP A 94 -10.91 8.21 9.27
CA ASP A 94 -10.47 7.06 8.46
C ASP A 94 -11.70 6.32 7.93
N VAL A 95 -11.93 6.42 6.63
CA VAL A 95 -13.07 5.83 5.90
C VAL A 95 -12.60 4.64 5.08
N ARG A 96 -11.56 3.92 5.54
CA ARG A 96 -11.10 2.74 4.82
C ARG A 96 -12.21 1.69 4.75
N GLU A 97 -12.39 1.13 3.57
CA GLU A 97 -13.33 0.04 3.35
C GLU A 97 -12.85 -1.23 4.07
N SER A 98 -13.78 -1.94 4.69
CA SER A 98 -13.50 -3.25 5.28
C SER A 98 -13.16 -4.25 4.18
N ALA A 99 -12.16 -5.09 4.43
CA ALA A 99 -11.84 -6.21 3.55
C ALA A 99 -12.88 -7.34 3.60
N GLY A 100 -13.82 -7.28 4.52
CA GLY A 100 -14.88 -8.24 4.72
C GLY A 100 -14.66 -9.17 5.92
N SER A 101 -15.77 -9.65 6.47
CA SER A 101 -15.81 -10.49 7.65
C SER A 101 -15.74 -11.98 7.34
N TYR A 102 -16.09 -12.39 6.12
CA TYR A 102 -16.01 -13.77 5.66
C TYR A 102 -14.63 -14.06 5.07
N ARG A 103 -13.99 -15.10 5.59
CA ARG A 103 -12.59 -15.44 5.29
C ARG A 103 -12.49 -16.88 4.81
N ILE A 104 -11.73 -17.09 3.73
CA ILE A 104 -11.44 -18.40 3.18
C ILE A 104 -9.93 -18.50 2.98
N ARG A 105 -9.31 -19.57 3.47
CA ARG A 105 -7.91 -19.90 3.15
C ARG A 105 -7.85 -21.01 2.13
N MET A 106 -7.02 -20.80 1.12
CA MET A 106 -6.70 -21.79 0.11
C MET A 106 -5.23 -22.17 0.21
N TYR A 107 -4.94 -23.43 0.02
CA TYR A 107 -3.59 -23.98 0.01
C TYR A 107 -3.34 -24.81 -1.25
N GLY A 108 -2.13 -24.77 -1.77
CA GLY A 108 -1.72 -25.52 -2.94
C GLY A 108 -0.21 -25.54 -3.14
N TYR A 109 0.30 -26.42 -3.99
CA TYR A 109 1.73 -26.56 -4.22
C TYR A 109 2.28 -25.65 -5.32
N ASN A 110 1.45 -25.24 -6.28
CA ASN A 110 1.79 -24.29 -7.34
C ASN A 110 1.02 -22.98 -7.11
N TYR A 111 1.73 -21.85 -7.09
CA TYR A 111 1.12 -20.54 -6.83
C TYR A 111 0.19 -20.11 -7.95
N ASP A 112 0.62 -20.24 -9.21
CA ASP A 112 -0.15 -19.78 -10.36
C ASP A 112 -1.45 -20.56 -10.50
N GLU A 113 -1.38 -21.89 -10.36
CA GLU A 113 -2.54 -22.77 -10.36
C GLU A 113 -3.47 -22.48 -9.17
N LEU A 114 -2.90 -22.25 -7.98
CA LEU A 114 -3.68 -21.88 -6.79
C LEU A 114 -4.42 -20.55 -7.02
N TYR A 115 -3.77 -19.59 -7.66
CA TYR A 115 -4.37 -18.30 -7.99
C TYR A 115 -5.52 -18.44 -9.00
N GLU A 116 -5.36 -19.28 -10.02
CA GLU A 116 -6.45 -19.58 -10.97
C GLU A 116 -7.66 -20.22 -10.26
N TRP A 117 -7.42 -21.13 -9.33
CA TRP A 117 -8.50 -21.71 -8.53
C TRP A 117 -9.14 -20.69 -7.59
N ALA A 118 -8.36 -19.78 -7.03
CA ALA A 118 -8.89 -18.68 -6.22
C ALA A 118 -9.79 -17.75 -7.05
N GLU A 119 -9.40 -17.42 -8.29
CA GLU A 119 -10.24 -16.64 -9.20
C GLU A 119 -11.54 -17.37 -9.59
N LYS A 120 -11.49 -18.69 -9.79
CA LYS A 120 -12.69 -19.51 -10.03
C LYS A 120 -13.62 -19.50 -8.82
N LEU A 121 -13.09 -19.60 -7.61
CA LEU A 121 -13.88 -19.50 -6.38
C LEU A 121 -14.48 -18.11 -6.20
N LYS A 122 -13.70 -17.07 -6.47
CA LYS A 122 -14.16 -15.68 -6.47
C LYS A 122 -15.31 -15.48 -7.45
N ALA A 123 -15.18 -15.94 -8.69
CA ALA A 123 -16.25 -15.86 -9.69
C ALA A 123 -17.52 -16.58 -9.22
N LYS A 124 -17.38 -17.76 -8.60
CA LYS A 124 -18.50 -18.51 -8.03
C LYS A 124 -19.18 -17.77 -6.87
N LEU A 125 -18.42 -17.17 -5.97
CA LEU A 125 -18.97 -16.38 -4.85
C LEU A 125 -19.70 -15.12 -5.35
N LEU A 126 -19.19 -14.47 -6.39
CA LEU A 126 -19.81 -13.28 -6.99
C LEU A 126 -21.13 -13.56 -7.72
N THR A 127 -21.49 -14.83 -7.99
CA THR A 127 -22.84 -15.15 -8.49
C THR A 127 -23.94 -14.84 -7.47
N HIS A 128 -23.59 -14.75 -6.19
CA HIS A 128 -24.51 -14.36 -5.14
C HIS A 128 -24.69 -12.85 -5.08
N ARG A 129 -25.90 -12.34 -5.35
CA ARG A 129 -26.21 -10.90 -5.36
C ARG A 129 -25.86 -10.14 -4.07
N ARG A 130 -25.68 -10.85 -2.96
CA ARG A 130 -25.36 -10.28 -1.65
C ARG A 130 -23.85 -10.24 -1.37
N ILE A 131 -23.04 -10.68 -2.30
CA ILE A 131 -21.58 -10.58 -2.29
C ILE A 131 -21.20 -9.65 -3.44
N LYS A 132 -20.71 -8.45 -3.11
CA LYS A 132 -20.39 -7.44 -4.14
C LYS A 132 -18.95 -7.55 -4.62
N GLU A 133 -18.06 -7.96 -3.75
CA GLU A 133 -16.64 -8.01 -4.01
C GLU A 133 -16.00 -9.15 -3.23
N VAL A 134 -14.98 -9.77 -3.83
CA VAL A 134 -14.13 -10.78 -3.19
C VAL A 134 -12.68 -10.39 -3.44
N LEU A 135 -11.93 -10.17 -2.38
CA LEU A 135 -10.51 -9.83 -2.42
C LEU A 135 -9.69 -11.12 -2.33
N ILE A 136 -8.62 -11.20 -3.11
CA ILE A 136 -7.64 -12.29 -3.06
C ILE A 136 -6.32 -11.69 -2.60
N ASN A 137 -5.84 -12.10 -1.44
CA ASN A 137 -4.60 -11.63 -0.82
C ASN A 137 -3.78 -12.82 -0.30
N SER A 138 -2.54 -12.60 0.10
CA SER A 138 -1.71 -13.63 0.76
C SER A 138 -2.06 -13.80 2.24
N GLU A 139 -2.57 -12.76 2.88
CA GLU A 139 -2.97 -12.69 4.29
C GLU A 139 -4.32 -12.00 4.43
N PHE A 140 -4.98 -12.23 5.57
CA PHE A 140 -6.17 -11.48 5.90
C PHE A 140 -5.81 -10.07 6.37
N SER A 141 -6.60 -9.11 5.91
CA SER A 141 -6.51 -7.72 6.34
C SER A 141 -7.85 -7.27 6.94
N TRP A 142 -7.80 -6.32 7.86
CA TRP A 142 -9.01 -5.65 8.36
C TRP A 142 -9.57 -4.66 7.35
N TRP A 143 -8.68 -4.09 6.53
CA TRP A 143 -8.98 -3.05 5.58
C TRP A 143 -8.67 -3.51 4.17
N LYS A 144 -9.40 -2.99 3.23
CA LYS A 144 -9.13 -3.20 1.81
C LYS A 144 -7.84 -2.48 1.45
N ASP A 145 -6.82 -3.25 1.13
CA ASP A 145 -5.56 -2.74 0.60
C ASP A 145 -5.60 -2.77 -0.92
N ASP A 146 -5.48 -1.59 -1.52
CA ASP A 146 -5.41 -1.44 -2.98
C ASP A 146 -3.94 -1.28 -3.38
N TYR A 147 -3.23 -2.42 -3.48
CA TYR A 147 -1.86 -2.44 -4.00
C TYR A 147 -1.90 -2.62 -5.50
N GLN A 148 -1.51 -1.58 -6.19
CA GLN A 148 -1.36 -1.59 -7.64
C GLN A 148 0.10 -1.41 -7.98
N GLU A 149 0.64 -2.32 -8.79
CA GLU A 149 1.99 -2.25 -9.31
C GLU A 149 1.96 -2.09 -10.83
N PHE A 150 2.97 -1.41 -11.36
CA PHE A 150 3.22 -1.37 -12.78
C PHE A 150 4.11 -2.53 -13.14
N TYR A 151 3.71 -3.33 -14.13
CA TYR A 151 4.53 -4.40 -14.68
C TYR A 151 4.73 -4.22 -16.19
N PHE A 152 5.81 -4.81 -16.67
CA PHE A 152 6.15 -4.78 -18.08
C PHE A 152 5.71 -6.08 -18.76
N ASN A 153 4.73 -6.00 -19.62
CA ASN A 153 4.37 -7.09 -20.51
C ASN A 153 5.31 -7.05 -21.71
N LEU A 154 6.33 -7.92 -21.70
CA LEU A 154 7.41 -7.90 -22.69
C LEU A 154 6.96 -8.45 -24.05
N ASN A 155 7.17 -7.70 -25.13
CA ASN A 155 7.00 -8.18 -26.49
C ASN A 155 8.20 -9.04 -26.89
N LYS A 156 8.13 -10.34 -26.54
CA LYS A 156 9.22 -11.32 -26.78
C LYS A 156 9.63 -11.40 -28.25
N SER A 157 8.67 -11.31 -29.20
CA SER A 157 8.94 -11.36 -30.62
C SER A 157 9.74 -10.14 -31.11
N ARG A 158 9.37 -8.96 -30.65
CA ARG A 158 10.05 -7.71 -31.01
C ARG A 158 11.44 -7.65 -30.39
N MET A 159 11.56 -8.09 -29.13
CA MET A 159 12.85 -8.18 -28.44
C MET A 159 13.81 -9.15 -29.14
N ALA A 160 13.32 -10.32 -29.57
CA ALA A 160 14.13 -11.28 -30.34
C ALA A 160 14.58 -10.74 -31.68
N GLN A 161 13.72 -10.01 -32.43
CA GLN A 161 14.08 -9.35 -33.68
C GLN A 161 15.14 -8.27 -33.49
N ALA A 162 15.13 -7.59 -32.34
CA ALA A 162 16.10 -6.54 -32.00
C ALA A 162 17.39 -7.09 -31.36
N ASP A 163 17.46 -8.40 -31.09
CA ASP A 163 18.53 -9.06 -30.33
C ASP A 163 18.72 -8.45 -28.93
N ILE A 164 17.61 -8.15 -28.24
CA ILE A 164 17.59 -7.56 -26.89
C ILE A 164 17.11 -8.61 -25.93
N LEU A 165 17.89 -8.87 -24.88
CA LEU A 165 17.49 -9.70 -23.77
C LEU A 165 16.72 -8.87 -22.71
N PRO A 166 15.79 -9.49 -21.93
CA PRO A 166 15.12 -8.81 -20.84
C PRO A 166 16.08 -8.11 -19.86
N ILE A 167 17.24 -8.72 -19.61
CA ILE A 167 18.27 -8.16 -18.72
C ILE A 167 18.82 -6.84 -19.23
N ASP A 168 19.02 -6.71 -20.55
CA ASP A 168 19.54 -5.49 -21.18
C ASP A 168 18.51 -4.35 -21.05
N LEU A 169 17.23 -4.66 -21.26
CA LEU A 169 16.14 -3.73 -21.07
C LEU A 169 16.07 -3.23 -19.62
N PHE A 170 16.09 -4.14 -18.65
CA PHE A 170 16.07 -3.76 -17.25
C PHE A 170 17.31 -2.98 -16.82
N ALA A 171 18.48 -3.32 -17.35
CA ALA A 171 19.73 -2.59 -17.10
C ALA A 171 19.65 -1.14 -17.60
N SER A 172 19.02 -0.89 -18.76
CA SER A 172 18.88 0.46 -19.31
C SER A 172 17.86 1.32 -18.54
N ILE A 173 16.83 0.69 -17.98
CA ILE A 173 15.78 1.41 -17.25
C ILE A 173 16.18 1.63 -15.76
N ARG A 174 16.97 0.73 -15.18
CA ARG A 174 17.36 0.79 -13.76
C ARG A 174 17.91 2.14 -13.30
N PRO A 175 18.80 2.85 -14.04
CA PRO A 175 19.30 4.16 -13.64
C PRO A 175 18.22 5.22 -13.54
N VAL A 176 17.16 5.10 -14.32
CA VAL A 176 16.04 6.05 -14.34
C VAL A 176 15.16 5.91 -13.10
N PHE A 177 14.98 4.68 -12.59
CA PHE A 177 14.23 4.40 -11.37
C PHE A 177 15.06 4.54 -10.09
N GLY A 178 16.39 4.50 -10.20
CA GLY A 178 17.30 4.70 -9.08
C GLY A 178 17.30 6.15 -8.64
N LYS A 179 16.55 6.47 -7.60
CA LYS A 179 16.46 7.86 -7.08
C LYS A 179 17.79 8.42 -6.58
N ASP A 180 18.65 7.56 -6.05
CA ASP A 180 19.91 7.95 -5.43
C ASP A 180 21.00 6.95 -5.80
N ILE A 181 21.95 7.38 -6.61
CA ILE A 181 23.16 6.60 -6.88
C ILE A 181 24.18 6.94 -5.80
N TYR A 182 24.60 5.92 -5.05
CA TYR A 182 25.69 6.10 -4.09
C TYR A 182 26.98 6.40 -4.82
N ALA A 183 27.56 7.59 -4.58
CA ALA A 183 28.76 8.08 -5.26
C ALA A 183 30.02 7.97 -4.40
N GLY A 184 29.88 7.61 -3.13
CA GLY A 184 30.97 7.48 -2.19
C GLY A 184 30.70 8.12 -0.84
N THR A 185 31.76 8.27 -0.05
CA THR A 185 31.72 8.96 1.25
C THR A 185 32.73 10.10 1.26
N ILE A 186 32.38 11.17 1.94
CA ILE A 186 33.30 12.27 2.29
C ILE A 186 33.35 12.41 3.81
N VAL A 187 34.44 12.94 4.33
CA VAL A 187 34.57 13.31 5.74
C VAL A 187 34.39 14.81 5.84
N VAL A 188 33.35 15.25 6.57
CA VAL A 188 33.08 16.66 6.84
C VAL A 188 32.99 16.79 8.36
N ASP A 189 33.74 17.72 8.93
CA ASP A 189 33.77 17.97 10.39
C ASP A 189 33.97 16.72 11.26
N ASN A 190 34.84 15.81 10.82
CA ASN A 190 35.14 14.53 11.47
C ASN A 190 33.99 13.50 11.43
N GLU A 191 32.92 13.75 10.68
CA GLU A 191 31.84 12.80 10.43
C GLU A 191 31.86 12.30 9.00
N THR A 192 31.50 11.02 8.81
CA THR A 192 31.48 10.39 7.49
C THR A 192 30.11 10.58 6.86
N GLU A 193 30.04 11.41 5.82
CA GLU A 193 28.83 11.69 5.07
C GLU A 193 28.76 10.87 3.79
N LYS A 194 27.56 10.35 3.46
CA LYS A 194 27.33 9.59 2.24
C LYS A 194 26.97 10.53 1.09
N LEU A 195 27.75 10.48 0.01
CA LEU A 195 27.45 11.20 -1.22
C LEU A 195 26.40 10.46 -2.03
N LYS A 196 25.33 11.16 -2.39
CA LYS A 196 24.28 10.68 -3.28
C LYS A 196 24.21 11.56 -4.52
N LEU A 197 24.27 10.93 -5.69
CA LEU A 197 24.00 11.58 -6.96
C LEU A 197 22.53 11.40 -7.31
N SER A 198 21.82 12.51 -7.54
CA SER A 198 20.47 12.49 -8.07
C SER A 198 20.35 13.38 -9.30
N SER A 199 19.63 12.94 -10.33
CA SER A 199 19.36 13.77 -11.49
C SER A 199 18.17 14.68 -11.20
N ARG A 200 18.28 15.97 -11.58
CA ARG A 200 17.14 16.90 -11.53
C ARG A 200 15.99 16.42 -12.41
N GLN A 201 16.29 15.85 -13.56
CA GLN A 201 15.33 15.31 -14.51
C GLN A 201 14.59 14.07 -13.98
N SER A 202 15.21 13.30 -13.08
CA SER A 202 14.54 12.12 -12.48
C SER A 202 13.32 12.46 -11.64
N LYS A 203 13.17 13.70 -11.20
CA LYS A 203 11.98 14.18 -10.46
C LYS A 203 10.77 14.44 -11.37
N GLU A 204 11.02 14.69 -12.64
CA GLU A 204 10.00 14.99 -13.66
C GLU A 204 9.70 13.77 -14.53
N PHE A 205 10.37 12.65 -14.29
CA PHE A 205 10.22 11.43 -15.07
C PHE A 205 8.94 10.71 -14.66
N ASP A 206 7.98 10.68 -15.55
CA ASP A 206 6.69 10.01 -15.39
C ASP A 206 6.60 8.73 -16.27
N ILE A 207 5.49 8.02 -16.17
CA ILE A 207 5.25 6.79 -16.94
C ILE A 207 5.24 7.07 -18.45
N TRP A 208 4.76 8.23 -18.86
CA TRP A 208 4.75 8.63 -20.27
C TRP A 208 6.18 8.80 -20.79
N SER A 209 6.99 9.56 -20.06
CA SER A 209 8.42 9.74 -20.38
C SER A 209 9.16 8.40 -20.45
N MET A 210 8.87 7.49 -19.52
CA MET A 210 9.44 6.14 -19.52
C MET A 210 9.08 5.36 -20.79
N GLN A 211 7.84 5.45 -21.27
CA GLN A 211 7.39 4.69 -22.43
C GLN A 211 7.90 5.26 -23.75
N TYR A 212 8.00 6.58 -23.87
CA TYR A 212 8.18 7.25 -25.15
C TYR A 212 9.53 7.95 -25.33
N VAL A 213 10.26 8.23 -24.24
CA VAL A 213 11.62 8.75 -24.36
C VAL A 213 12.55 7.61 -24.76
N PRO A 214 13.31 7.76 -25.90
CA PRO A 214 14.21 6.72 -26.36
C PRO A 214 15.30 6.41 -25.34
N GLN A 215 15.53 5.12 -25.10
CA GLN A 215 16.61 4.59 -24.25
C GLN A 215 17.65 3.92 -25.12
N THR A 216 18.91 4.09 -24.78
CA THR A 216 20.01 3.41 -25.46
C THR A 216 20.19 2.02 -24.87
N ILE A 217 20.00 0.99 -25.72
CA ILE A 217 20.16 -0.41 -25.38
C ILE A 217 21.11 -1.03 -26.39
N ARG A 218 22.28 -1.54 -25.97
CA ARG A 218 23.30 -2.11 -26.87
C ARG A 218 23.60 -1.21 -28.07
N ASP A 219 23.92 0.07 -27.83
CA ASP A 219 24.28 1.08 -28.84
C ASP A 219 23.20 1.46 -29.84
N LYS A 220 21.98 0.98 -29.65
CA LYS A 220 20.80 1.38 -30.45
C LYS A 220 19.76 2.04 -29.56
N SER A 221 19.01 2.96 -30.15
CA SER A 221 17.97 3.70 -29.46
C SER A 221 16.61 3.05 -29.69
N TYR A 222 15.91 2.70 -28.59
CA TYR A 222 14.57 2.11 -28.59
C TYR A 222 13.65 2.84 -27.63
N LYS A 223 12.38 2.94 -27.97
CA LYS A 223 11.34 3.34 -27.03
C LYS A 223 10.87 2.11 -26.26
N LEU A 224 10.62 2.25 -24.96
CA LEU A 224 10.11 1.13 -24.16
C LEU A 224 8.78 0.62 -24.75
N SER A 225 7.92 1.50 -25.26
CA SER A 225 6.65 1.15 -25.91
C SER A 225 6.78 0.21 -27.13
N GLU A 226 7.95 0.10 -27.73
CA GLU A 226 8.24 -0.85 -28.82
C GLU A 226 8.57 -2.26 -28.30
N LEU A 227 9.12 -2.35 -27.10
CA LEU A 227 9.64 -3.58 -26.50
C LEU A 227 8.74 -4.15 -25.40
N ALA A 228 7.94 -3.31 -24.76
CA ALA A 228 7.06 -3.69 -23.66
C ALA A 228 5.84 -2.78 -23.57
N ILE A 229 4.75 -3.35 -23.05
CA ILE A 229 3.56 -2.59 -22.66
C ILE A 229 3.62 -2.44 -21.14
N VAL A 230 3.44 -1.21 -20.65
CA VAL A 230 3.35 -0.95 -19.21
C VAL A 230 1.90 -1.08 -18.80
N GLU A 231 1.61 -2.04 -17.98
CA GLU A 231 0.26 -2.32 -17.48
C GLU A 231 0.23 -2.14 -15.96
N LYS A 232 -0.95 -1.78 -15.45
CA LYS A 232 -1.19 -1.62 -14.02
C LYS A 232 -2.05 -2.78 -13.54
N SER A 233 -1.59 -3.52 -12.57
CA SER A 233 -2.30 -4.67 -12.00
C SER A 233 -2.31 -4.62 -10.48
N GLN A 234 -3.33 -5.21 -9.90
CA GLN A 234 -3.32 -5.53 -8.47
C GLN A 234 -2.35 -6.68 -8.25
N THR A 235 -1.39 -6.46 -7.37
CA THR A 235 -0.38 -7.46 -7.03
C THR A 235 -0.45 -7.79 -5.56
N PRO A 236 -0.44 -9.07 -5.15
CA PRO A 236 -0.36 -9.42 -3.75
C PRO A 236 0.97 -8.94 -3.17
N GLN A 237 0.92 -8.28 -2.01
CA GLN A 237 2.09 -7.70 -1.34
C GLN A 237 3.19 -8.72 -1.03
N GLN A 238 2.82 -9.96 -0.84
CA GLN A 238 3.73 -11.04 -0.48
C GLN A 238 3.18 -12.38 -0.97
N ILE A 239 4.06 -13.33 -1.17
CA ILE A 239 3.72 -14.73 -1.42
C ILE A 239 3.98 -15.48 -0.11
N ALA A 240 2.92 -16.01 0.50
CA ALA A 240 3.00 -16.75 1.76
C ALA A 240 3.04 -18.25 1.53
N LYS A 241 3.91 -18.94 2.27
CA LYS A 241 3.96 -20.40 2.35
C LYS A 241 3.75 -20.87 3.79
N VAL A 242 3.01 -21.94 3.96
CA VAL A 242 2.81 -22.63 5.23
C VAL A 242 2.95 -24.13 4.98
N ASN A 243 3.84 -24.79 5.70
CA ASN A 243 4.12 -26.22 5.53
C ASN A 243 4.40 -26.59 4.06
N GLN A 244 5.25 -25.83 3.39
CA GLN A 244 5.64 -25.99 1.98
C GLN A 244 4.52 -25.79 0.94
N GLN A 245 3.31 -25.46 1.35
CA GLN A 245 2.21 -25.09 0.47
C GLN A 245 2.09 -23.57 0.38
N TYR A 246 1.81 -23.07 -0.82
CA TYR A 246 1.39 -21.69 -1.00
C TYR A 246 0.02 -21.46 -0.37
N ARG A 247 -0.18 -20.28 0.17
CA ARG A 247 -1.40 -19.85 0.81
C ARG A 247 -1.96 -18.62 0.12
N LEU A 248 -3.26 -18.65 -0.18
CA LEU A 248 -4.05 -17.51 -0.58
C LEU A 248 -5.25 -17.35 0.36
N CYS A 249 -5.68 -16.12 0.55
CA CYS A 249 -6.79 -15.75 1.41
C CYS A 249 -7.82 -14.99 0.60
N LEU A 250 -9.05 -15.48 0.56
CA LEU A 250 -10.18 -14.77 -0.01
C LEU A 250 -10.97 -14.13 1.13
N GLN A 251 -11.26 -12.84 0.99
CA GLN A 251 -12.10 -12.08 1.93
C GLN A 251 -13.25 -11.40 1.20
N TYR A 252 -14.39 -11.40 1.83
CA TYR A 252 -15.58 -10.73 1.29
C TYR A 252 -16.55 -10.37 2.41
N GLU A 253 -17.47 -9.47 2.09
CA GLU A 253 -18.61 -9.17 2.97
C GLU A 253 -19.89 -9.72 2.38
N TYR A 254 -20.75 -10.25 3.27
CA TYR A 254 -22.07 -10.73 2.90
C TYR A 254 -23.14 -9.77 3.43
N ILE A 255 -23.96 -9.21 2.55
CA ILE A 255 -25.02 -8.27 2.91
C ILE A 255 -26.26 -9.03 3.36
N GLY A 256 -26.45 -9.15 4.67
CA GLY A 256 -27.59 -9.84 5.24
C GLY A 256 -27.30 -10.50 6.58
N ALA A 257 -28.17 -11.41 7.00
CA ALA A 257 -28.00 -12.15 8.25
C ALA A 257 -26.75 -13.05 8.19
N SER A 258 -25.88 -12.98 9.22
CA SER A 258 -24.62 -13.73 9.29
C SER A 258 -24.83 -15.25 9.16
N SER A 259 -25.90 -15.78 9.75
CA SER A 259 -26.24 -17.21 9.65
C SER A 259 -26.48 -17.68 8.19
N GLN A 260 -27.02 -16.81 7.35
CA GLN A 260 -27.22 -17.08 5.93
C GLN A 260 -25.88 -17.06 5.18
N GLY A 261 -25.03 -16.05 5.48
CA GLY A 261 -23.70 -15.93 4.90
C GLY A 261 -22.84 -17.18 5.21
N GLU A 262 -22.83 -17.63 6.45
CA GLU A 262 -22.13 -18.85 6.85
C GLU A 262 -22.64 -20.12 6.13
N LYS A 263 -23.96 -20.25 5.97
CA LYS A 263 -24.56 -21.38 5.23
C LYS A 263 -24.12 -21.40 3.77
N ILE A 264 -24.11 -20.22 3.12
CA ILE A 264 -23.64 -20.07 1.74
C ILE A 264 -22.16 -20.42 1.66
N GLN A 265 -21.32 -19.84 2.52
CA GLN A 265 -19.88 -20.13 2.55
C GLN A 265 -19.61 -21.64 2.69
N LYS A 266 -20.24 -22.29 3.66
CA LYS A 266 -20.07 -23.75 3.87
C LYS A 266 -20.52 -24.59 2.68
N ARG A 267 -21.64 -24.21 2.04
CA ARG A 267 -22.17 -24.89 0.85
C ARG A 267 -21.19 -24.77 -0.32
N GLU A 268 -20.80 -23.52 -0.65
CA GLU A 268 -19.92 -23.25 -1.77
C GLU A 268 -18.54 -23.92 -1.59
N LEU A 269 -17.98 -23.87 -0.38
CA LEU A 269 -16.71 -24.54 -0.09
C LEU A 269 -16.80 -26.07 -0.18
N ARG A 270 -17.93 -26.66 0.28
CA ARG A 270 -18.12 -28.13 0.16
C ARG A 270 -18.16 -28.58 -1.29
N GLU A 271 -18.85 -27.84 -2.15
CA GLU A 271 -18.93 -28.12 -3.57
C GLU A 271 -17.60 -27.84 -4.28
N PHE A 272 -16.95 -26.76 -3.92
CA PHE A 272 -15.69 -26.34 -4.54
C PHE A 272 -14.54 -27.32 -4.21
N ASN A 273 -14.46 -27.81 -2.97
CA ASN A 273 -13.44 -28.79 -2.59
C ASN A 273 -13.57 -30.15 -3.33
N LYS A 274 -14.74 -30.46 -3.89
CA LYS A 274 -14.91 -31.68 -4.69
C LYS A 274 -14.24 -31.62 -6.08
N ILE A 275 -14.07 -30.39 -6.59
CA ILE A 275 -13.50 -30.15 -7.92
C ILE A 275 -12.04 -29.71 -7.87
N LEU A 276 -11.52 -29.39 -6.67
CA LEU A 276 -10.11 -29.04 -6.48
C LEU A 276 -9.20 -30.25 -6.78
N PRO A 277 -8.06 -30.04 -7.43
CA PRO A 277 -7.06 -31.10 -7.64
C PRO A 277 -6.52 -31.66 -6.31
N MET A 278 -5.93 -32.85 -6.38
CA MET A 278 -5.25 -33.42 -5.23
C MET A 278 -4.14 -32.47 -4.72
N GLY A 279 -4.11 -32.23 -3.42
CA GLY A 279 -3.14 -31.33 -2.78
C GLY A 279 -3.58 -29.87 -2.66
N TYR A 280 -4.75 -29.52 -3.22
CA TYR A 280 -5.36 -28.20 -3.05
C TYR A 280 -6.54 -28.27 -2.09
N THR A 281 -6.68 -27.27 -1.23
CA THR A 281 -7.76 -27.22 -0.26
C THR A 281 -8.27 -25.78 -0.07
N ALA A 282 -9.56 -25.63 0.20
CA ALA A 282 -10.19 -24.37 0.57
C ALA A 282 -10.96 -24.54 1.88
N LYS A 283 -10.69 -23.71 2.89
CA LYS A 283 -11.29 -23.78 4.23
C LYS A 283 -11.78 -22.43 4.68
N ALA A 284 -12.98 -22.41 5.29
CA ALA A 284 -13.45 -21.21 6.00
C ALA A 284 -12.61 -20.99 7.25
N GLU A 285 -12.31 -19.73 7.54
CA GLU A 285 -11.66 -19.31 8.77
C GLU A 285 -12.61 -18.37 9.53
N LYS A 286 -12.62 -18.53 10.85
CA LYS A 286 -13.44 -17.68 11.75
C LYS A 286 -12.67 -16.44 12.20
#